data_cd8e045917e0660e826c002a85a88ebe
#
_entry.id   cd8e045917e0660e826c002a85a88ebe
#
_cell.length_a   1.000
_cell.length_b   1.000
_cell.length_c   1.000
_cell.angle_alpha   90.00
_cell.angle_beta   90.00
_cell.angle_gamma   90.00
#
_symmetry.space_group_name_H-M   'P 1'
#
loop_
_entity.id
_entity.type
_entity.pdbx_description
1 polymer ?
#
loop_
_entity_poly.entity_id
_entity_poly.type
_entity_poly.pdbx_seq_one_letter_code
_entity_poly.pdbx_strand_id
1 'polypeptide(L)'
;MADVKVLKTTILLRRATQAQWDAIAGTFIPKAGEPCVTLDGKNKGQIKIGDGTTPWGGLKYVGVVEGALNFKGSVQTKAELPEAASIGDIYQVIEDSTMYIWDGDSWEIFRAVDLSGYATKEEINALKNEINEELNKYALKTDLDVIKIYGDSIAEDTSMSVDGVKYDTASEAIAAVPNGGTVKMAGGLGVGEIINVDKKFTLDMNNAVIIDNEKTPVVVGVNGDLTLSGDGSVECNKNGEPAISNNGKLTIENGNITRAVDEKGNTYYTMVNHGNVIINGGIFQAPREVSSMIENGYWDYNSGNAESGYMAGVNAQYPELTVNGGTFINSFYTIKNDDASKLTINNGMFYGTILHNGIEMIINGGHFTTTDGFYPLSIRNLSDDLNPAKTVINGGIFDGNCKTIIKNSGEKELDIQVKGGKFILPVESQYIAEGYEQKLVNGYYEVTKKA
;
A
#
# COMPACT_ATOMS: atom_id res chain seq x y z
N MET A 1 29.26 -42.37 -17.32
CA MET A 1 28.72 -41.02 -17.69
C MET A 1 29.00 -40.81 -19.17
N ALA A 2 27.98 -40.72 -19.99
CA ALA A 2 28.14 -40.48 -21.43
C ALA A 2 28.54 -39.02 -21.65
N ASP A 3 29.63 -38.81 -22.36
CA ASP A 3 30.10 -37.48 -22.77
C ASP A 3 29.05 -36.79 -23.65
N VAL A 4 28.45 -35.73 -23.14
CA VAL A 4 27.56 -34.88 -23.92
C VAL A 4 28.40 -33.96 -24.79
N LYS A 5 28.55 -34.29 -26.07
CA LYS A 5 29.12 -33.40 -27.07
C LYS A 5 28.15 -32.28 -27.41
N VAL A 6 28.40 -31.09 -26.92
CA VAL A 6 27.69 -29.87 -27.35
C VAL A 6 28.18 -29.51 -28.74
N LEU A 7 27.38 -29.77 -29.77
CA LEU A 7 27.63 -29.29 -31.14
C LEU A 7 27.20 -27.82 -31.22
N LYS A 8 28.14 -26.89 -31.28
CA LYS A 8 27.90 -25.51 -31.69
C LYS A 8 27.65 -25.45 -33.18
N THR A 9 26.41 -25.53 -33.61
CA THR A 9 26.00 -25.42 -35.00
C THR A 9 25.17 -24.18 -35.20
N THR A 10 25.56 -23.31 -36.15
CA THR A 10 24.73 -22.21 -36.61
C THR A 10 23.91 -22.70 -37.78
N ILE A 11 22.59 -22.76 -37.63
CA ILE A 11 21.68 -23.08 -38.73
C ILE A 11 21.31 -21.78 -39.41
N LEU A 12 21.72 -21.60 -40.67
CA LEU A 12 21.28 -20.48 -41.49
C LEU A 12 20.04 -20.91 -42.29
N LEU A 13 18.95 -20.20 -42.03
CA LEU A 13 17.72 -20.40 -42.80
C LEU A 13 17.90 -19.84 -44.22
N ARG A 14 17.21 -20.43 -45.19
CA ARG A 14 17.13 -19.85 -46.52
C ARG A 14 16.44 -18.47 -46.40
N ARG A 15 17.04 -17.45 -46.99
CA ARG A 15 16.60 -16.07 -46.87
C ARG A 15 16.80 -15.29 -48.17
N ALA A 16 15.86 -14.39 -48.47
CA ALA A 16 15.93 -13.47 -49.60
C ALA A 16 15.10 -12.20 -49.30
N THR A 17 15.33 -11.14 -50.07
CA THR A 17 14.49 -9.96 -50.04
C THR A 17 13.08 -10.27 -50.61
N GLN A 18 12.10 -9.43 -50.31
CA GLN A 18 10.76 -9.59 -50.88
C GLN A 18 10.80 -9.63 -52.41
N ALA A 19 11.56 -8.73 -53.06
CA ALA A 19 11.70 -8.68 -54.50
C ALA A 19 12.33 -9.95 -55.08
N GLN A 20 13.34 -10.54 -54.41
CA GLN A 20 13.96 -11.80 -54.80
C GLN A 20 12.98 -12.98 -54.69
N TRP A 21 12.16 -13.03 -53.63
CA TRP A 21 11.13 -14.03 -53.46
C TRP A 21 10.01 -13.89 -54.51
N ASP A 22 9.61 -12.68 -54.84
CA ASP A 22 8.58 -12.41 -55.83
C ASP A 22 9.03 -12.83 -57.24
N ALA A 23 10.31 -12.63 -57.54
CA ALA A 23 10.89 -13.03 -58.85
C ALA A 23 10.87 -14.54 -59.08
N ILE A 24 10.86 -15.36 -58.05
CA ILE A 24 10.82 -16.84 -58.16
C ILE A 24 9.55 -17.46 -57.57
N ALA A 25 8.56 -16.63 -57.27
CA ALA A 25 7.36 -17.05 -56.54
C ALA A 25 6.59 -18.20 -57.18
N GLY A 26 6.56 -18.25 -58.51
CA GLY A 26 5.87 -19.30 -59.27
C GLY A 26 6.71 -20.53 -59.62
N THR A 27 8.01 -20.46 -59.46
CA THR A 27 8.95 -21.50 -59.90
C THR A 27 9.73 -22.19 -58.82
N PHE A 28 9.97 -21.52 -57.71
CA PHE A 28 10.70 -22.11 -56.60
C PHE A 28 9.82 -22.85 -55.64
N ILE A 29 10.06 -24.15 -55.48
CA ILE A 29 9.37 -25.04 -54.53
C ILE A 29 10.31 -25.35 -53.40
N PRO A 30 10.12 -24.79 -52.19
CA PRO A 30 10.96 -25.15 -51.04
C PRO A 30 10.71 -26.60 -50.60
N LYS A 31 11.73 -27.28 -50.13
CA LYS A 31 11.60 -28.66 -49.65
C LYS A 31 10.65 -28.76 -48.45
N ALA A 32 10.05 -29.93 -48.31
CA ALA A 32 9.19 -30.16 -47.12
C ALA A 32 9.95 -29.91 -45.80
N GLY A 33 9.39 -29.02 -44.95
CA GLY A 33 10.00 -28.60 -43.69
C GLY A 33 11.10 -27.53 -43.84
N GLU A 34 11.41 -27.04 -45.06
CA GLU A 34 12.44 -26.00 -45.28
C GLU A 34 11.89 -24.61 -44.90
N PRO A 35 12.46 -23.93 -43.86
CA PRO A 35 12.05 -22.60 -43.51
C PRO A 35 12.72 -21.56 -44.41
N CYS A 36 11.95 -20.63 -44.93
CA CYS A 36 12.37 -19.55 -45.83
C CYS A 36 11.97 -18.19 -45.24
N VAL A 37 12.93 -17.29 -45.01
CA VAL A 37 12.72 -16.00 -44.34
C VAL A 37 12.75 -14.86 -45.35
N THR A 38 11.82 -13.92 -45.20
CA THR A 38 11.83 -12.66 -45.97
C THR A 38 12.61 -11.58 -45.21
N LEU A 39 13.61 -10.95 -45.89
CA LEU A 39 14.53 -10.03 -45.22
C LEU A 39 14.06 -8.58 -45.19
N ASP A 40 13.15 -8.17 -46.07
CA ASP A 40 12.70 -6.79 -46.19
C ASP A 40 11.23 -6.69 -46.66
N GLY A 41 10.76 -5.47 -46.97
CA GLY A 41 9.42 -5.21 -47.45
C GLY A 41 8.36 -5.41 -46.35
N LYS A 42 7.10 -5.52 -46.79
CA LYS A 42 5.94 -5.67 -45.90
C LYS A 42 5.94 -6.97 -45.06
N ASN A 43 6.69 -7.98 -45.55
CA ASN A 43 6.77 -9.29 -44.90
C ASN A 43 8.12 -9.53 -44.22
N LYS A 44 8.89 -8.48 -43.90
CA LYS A 44 10.17 -8.56 -43.23
C LYS A 44 10.12 -9.39 -41.95
N GLY A 45 10.99 -10.38 -41.84
CA GLY A 45 11.07 -11.28 -40.69
C GLY A 45 10.08 -12.43 -40.70
N GLN A 46 9.13 -12.45 -41.61
CA GLN A 46 8.14 -13.53 -41.69
C GLN A 46 8.75 -14.77 -42.39
N ILE A 47 8.24 -15.93 -42.00
CA ILE A 47 8.73 -17.25 -42.44
C ILE A 47 7.63 -17.98 -43.18
N LYS A 48 7.98 -18.60 -44.30
CA LYS A 48 7.18 -19.66 -44.93
C LYS A 48 7.90 -20.98 -44.76
N ILE A 49 7.16 -22.08 -44.58
CA ILE A 49 7.72 -23.43 -44.52
C ILE A 49 7.31 -24.17 -45.76
N GLY A 50 8.29 -24.73 -46.48
CA GLY A 50 8.05 -25.55 -47.64
C GLY A 50 7.26 -26.82 -47.32
N ASP A 51 6.39 -27.23 -48.22
CA ASP A 51 5.67 -28.51 -48.18
C ASP A 51 6.21 -29.51 -49.23
N GLY A 52 7.21 -29.09 -49.99
CA GLY A 52 7.82 -29.89 -51.03
C GLY A 52 7.05 -29.96 -52.35
N THR A 53 5.88 -29.32 -52.45
CA THR A 53 4.99 -29.39 -53.61
C THR A 53 4.50 -28.04 -54.10
N THR A 54 4.29 -27.11 -53.22
CA THR A 54 3.72 -25.79 -53.50
C THR A 54 4.82 -24.78 -53.82
N PRO A 55 4.72 -24.02 -54.92
CA PRO A 55 5.65 -22.91 -55.19
C PRO A 55 5.59 -21.85 -54.08
N TRP A 56 6.68 -21.12 -53.87
CA TRP A 56 6.84 -20.10 -52.87
C TRP A 56 5.65 -19.13 -52.82
N GLY A 57 5.13 -18.68 -53.96
CA GLY A 57 4.00 -17.75 -54.03
C GLY A 57 2.73 -18.31 -53.42
N GLY A 58 2.51 -19.62 -53.49
CA GLY A 58 1.33 -20.31 -52.97
C GLY A 58 1.43 -20.70 -51.49
N LEU A 59 2.63 -20.65 -50.88
CA LEU A 59 2.81 -20.97 -49.47
C LEU A 59 2.36 -19.81 -48.59
N LYS A 60 1.77 -20.13 -47.41
CA LYS A 60 1.35 -19.17 -46.43
C LYS A 60 2.53 -18.85 -45.46
N TYR A 61 2.54 -17.64 -44.91
CA TYR A 61 3.48 -17.28 -43.84
C TYR A 61 3.07 -17.98 -42.55
N VAL A 62 4.07 -18.48 -41.80
CA VAL A 62 3.85 -19.11 -40.49
C VAL A 62 3.38 -18.05 -39.50
N GLY A 63 2.30 -18.33 -38.78
CA GLY A 63 1.72 -17.41 -37.81
C GLY A 63 0.82 -16.32 -38.40
N VAL A 64 0.71 -16.24 -39.72
CA VAL A 64 -0.32 -15.44 -40.39
C VAL A 64 -1.54 -16.35 -40.60
N VAL A 65 -2.51 -16.22 -39.72
CA VAL A 65 -3.82 -16.82 -39.96
C VAL A 65 -4.50 -15.95 -41.03
N GLU A 66 -4.81 -16.52 -42.20
CA GLU A 66 -5.68 -15.85 -43.16
C GLU A 66 -7.01 -15.54 -42.48
N GLY A 67 -7.38 -14.26 -42.41
CA GLY A 67 -8.51 -13.80 -41.60
C GLY A 67 -8.14 -13.56 -40.14
N ALA A 68 -6.84 -13.36 -39.79
CA ALA A 68 -6.47 -12.87 -38.48
C ALA A 68 -7.23 -11.58 -38.18
N LEU A 69 -7.94 -11.56 -37.08
CA LEU A 69 -8.69 -10.41 -36.61
C LEU A 69 -7.75 -9.26 -36.34
N ASN A 70 -7.92 -8.13 -37.01
CA ASN A 70 -7.02 -6.99 -36.95
C ASN A 70 -7.80 -5.75 -36.49
N PHE A 71 -7.78 -5.49 -35.19
CA PHE A 71 -8.46 -4.34 -34.63
C PHE A 71 -7.80 -3.04 -35.08
N LYS A 72 -8.56 -2.18 -35.75
CA LYS A 72 -8.09 -0.91 -36.33
C LYS A 72 -8.43 0.30 -35.48
N GLY A 73 -9.26 0.13 -34.47
CA GLY A 73 -9.70 1.22 -33.60
C GLY A 73 -11.20 1.36 -33.55
N SER A 74 -11.66 2.56 -33.19
CA SER A 74 -13.08 2.88 -33.06
C SER A 74 -13.45 4.05 -33.96
N VAL A 75 -14.66 4.04 -34.47
CA VAL A 75 -15.32 5.17 -35.14
C VAL A 75 -16.60 5.54 -34.39
N GLN A 76 -17.06 6.78 -34.55
CA GLN A 76 -18.20 7.25 -33.77
C GLN A 76 -19.49 6.61 -34.31
N THR A 77 -19.64 6.57 -35.64
CA THR A 77 -20.85 6.06 -36.34
C THR A 77 -20.48 5.02 -37.40
N LYS A 78 -21.43 4.20 -37.79
CA LYS A 78 -21.24 3.23 -38.87
C LYS A 78 -20.87 3.87 -40.21
N ALA A 79 -21.31 5.10 -40.45
CA ALA A 79 -20.99 5.83 -41.67
C ALA A 79 -19.53 6.24 -41.81
N GLU A 80 -18.79 6.20 -40.70
CA GLU A 80 -17.35 6.53 -40.65
C GLU A 80 -16.46 5.30 -40.93
N LEU A 81 -17.03 4.12 -41.10
CA LEU A 81 -16.27 2.93 -41.48
C LEU A 81 -15.65 3.15 -42.87
N PRO A 82 -14.38 2.75 -43.11
CA PRO A 82 -13.75 2.88 -44.40
C PRO A 82 -14.55 2.19 -45.52
N GLU A 83 -14.63 2.82 -46.71
CA GLU A 83 -15.31 2.22 -47.88
C GLU A 83 -14.69 0.90 -48.35
N ALA A 84 -13.39 0.68 -48.01
CA ALA A 84 -12.69 -0.56 -48.27
C ALA A 84 -11.68 -0.84 -47.17
N ALA A 85 -11.50 -2.12 -46.83
CA ALA A 85 -10.59 -2.58 -45.80
C ALA A 85 -9.96 -3.92 -46.18
N SER A 86 -9.10 -4.48 -45.39
CA SER A 86 -8.57 -5.83 -45.58
C SER A 86 -9.44 -6.84 -44.86
N ILE A 87 -9.59 -8.04 -45.42
CA ILE A 87 -10.34 -9.12 -44.76
C ILE A 87 -9.79 -9.33 -43.33
N GLY A 88 -10.71 -9.34 -42.36
CA GLY A 88 -10.35 -9.48 -40.94
C GLY A 88 -10.09 -8.17 -40.21
N ASP A 89 -10.11 -7.02 -40.88
CA ASP A 89 -10.05 -5.72 -40.21
C ASP A 89 -11.35 -5.52 -39.40
N ILE A 90 -11.20 -5.09 -38.17
CA ILE A 90 -12.29 -4.86 -37.20
C ILE A 90 -12.27 -3.42 -36.72
N TYR A 91 -13.43 -2.80 -36.72
CA TYR A 91 -13.70 -1.52 -36.05
C TYR A 91 -14.80 -1.66 -35.02
N GLN A 92 -14.67 -0.92 -33.94
CA GLN A 92 -15.77 -0.69 -33.02
C GLN A 92 -16.54 0.55 -33.45
N VAL A 93 -17.86 0.45 -33.62
CA VAL A 93 -18.76 1.58 -33.76
C VAL A 93 -19.28 1.93 -32.36
N ILE A 94 -19.01 3.17 -31.91
CA ILE A 94 -19.30 3.60 -30.53
C ILE A 94 -20.82 3.81 -30.36
N GLU A 95 -21.48 4.37 -31.38
CA GLU A 95 -22.89 4.72 -31.33
C GLU A 95 -23.81 3.54 -31.00
N ASP A 96 -23.49 2.37 -31.53
CA ASP A 96 -24.29 1.15 -31.35
C ASP A 96 -23.55 0.07 -30.54
N SER A 97 -22.37 0.37 -30.04
CA SER A 97 -21.50 -0.54 -29.27
C SER A 97 -21.18 -1.84 -29.99
N THR A 98 -21.19 -1.83 -31.30
CA THR A 98 -21.07 -3.01 -32.17
C THR A 98 -19.66 -3.07 -32.78
N MET A 99 -19.13 -4.28 -32.88
CA MET A 99 -17.91 -4.53 -33.66
C MET A 99 -18.32 -4.99 -35.08
N TYR A 100 -17.69 -4.35 -36.07
CA TYR A 100 -17.84 -4.70 -37.46
C TYR A 100 -16.53 -5.27 -37.99
N ILE A 101 -16.61 -6.33 -38.75
CA ILE A 101 -15.50 -6.97 -39.45
C ILE A 101 -15.67 -6.82 -40.96
N TRP A 102 -14.58 -6.53 -41.68
CA TRP A 102 -14.57 -6.55 -43.13
C TRP A 102 -14.40 -7.98 -43.62
N ASP A 103 -15.37 -8.48 -44.40
CA ASP A 103 -15.35 -9.84 -44.95
C ASP A 103 -14.66 -9.93 -46.33
N GLY A 104 -14.30 -8.79 -46.91
CA GLY A 104 -13.72 -8.63 -48.25
C GLY A 104 -14.62 -7.85 -49.21
N ASP A 105 -15.90 -7.69 -48.87
CA ASP A 105 -16.91 -7.02 -49.70
C ASP A 105 -17.69 -5.97 -48.88
N SER A 106 -17.98 -6.28 -47.62
CA SER A 106 -18.82 -5.43 -46.76
C SER A 106 -18.41 -5.50 -45.29
N TRP A 107 -18.92 -4.52 -44.49
CA TRP A 107 -18.82 -4.50 -43.05
C TRP A 107 -19.94 -5.30 -42.41
N GLU A 108 -19.61 -6.48 -41.90
CA GLU A 108 -20.55 -7.37 -41.24
C GLU A 108 -20.43 -7.26 -39.71
N ILE A 109 -21.52 -7.49 -39.00
CA ILE A 109 -21.52 -7.52 -37.55
C ILE A 109 -20.69 -8.71 -37.07
N PHE A 110 -19.55 -8.43 -36.43
CA PHE A 110 -18.68 -9.46 -35.88
C PHE A 110 -19.18 -9.95 -34.53
N ARG A 111 -19.60 -9.02 -33.69
CA ARG A 111 -20.24 -9.28 -32.41
C ARG A 111 -20.92 -8.02 -31.91
N ALA A 112 -22.17 -8.13 -31.48
CA ALA A 112 -22.73 -7.19 -30.52
C ALA A 112 -22.08 -7.48 -29.16
N VAL A 113 -21.28 -6.58 -28.69
CA VAL A 113 -20.76 -6.67 -27.31
C VAL A 113 -21.89 -6.19 -26.43
N ASP A 114 -22.51 -7.09 -25.67
CA ASP A 114 -23.43 -6.67 -24.62
C ASP A 114 -22.63 -5.99 -23.50
N LEU A 115 -22.59 -4.66 -23.57
CA LEU A 115 -21.94 -3.81 -22.56
C LEU A 115 -22.93 -3.33 -21.50
N SER A 116 -24.19 -3.85 -21.51
CA SER A 116 -25.20 -3.43 -20.53
C SER A 116 -24.82 -3.70 -19.08
N GLY A 117 -23.84 -4.58 -18.86
CA GLY A 117 -23.26 -4.84 -17.54
C GLY A 117 -21.98 -4.03 -17.22
N TYR A 118 -21.53 -3.15 -18.13
CA TYR A 118 -20.34 -2.34 -17.96
C TYR A 118 -20.72 -0.86 -17.97
N ALA A 119 -20.04 -0.07 -17.11
CA ALA A 119 -20.27 1.36 -17.08
C ALA A 119 -19.82 2.01 -18.41
N THR A 120 -20.68 2.85 -18.96
CA THR A 120 -20.35 3.66 -20.13
C THR A 120 -19.26 4.68 -19.79
N LYS A 121 -18.63 5.24 -20.82
CA LYS A 121 -17.64 6.31 -20.62
C LYS A 121 -18.26 7.53 -19.93
N GLU A 122 -19.52 7.81 -20.23
CA GLU A 122 -20.31 8.89 -19.63
C GLU A 122 -20.56 8.60 -18.14
N GLU A 123 -20.94 7.38 -17.78
CA GLU A 123 -21.13 6.95 -16.40
C GLU A 123 -19.81 6.95 -15.62
N ILE A 124 -18.72 6.48 -16.24
CA ILE A 124 -17.38 6.55 -15.63
C ILE A 124 -16.95 8.00 -15.43
N ASN A 125 -17.20 8.89 -16.40
CA ASN A 125 -16.90 10.31 -16.28
C ASN A 125 -17.79 11.00 -15.25
N ALA A 126 -19.08 10.64 -15.19
CA ALA A 126 -20.01 11.14 -14.17
C ALA A 126 -19.56 10.70 -12.77
N LEU A 127 -19.24 9.42 -12.58
CA LEU A 127 -18.72 8.91 -11.32
C LEU A 127 -17.36 9.55 -10.93
N LYS A 128 -16.49 9.76 -11.93
CA LYS A 128 -15.20 10.47 -11.72
C LYS A 128 -15.43 11.93 -11.33
N ASN A 129 -16.40 12.61 -11.91
CA ASN A 129 -16.76 13.96 -11.53
C ASN A 129 -17.40 14.00 -10.15
N GLU A 130 -18.28 13.05 -9.83
CA GLU A 130 -18.89 12.90 -8.51
C GLU A 130 -17.82 12.60 -7.44
N ILE A 131 -16.88 11.70 -7.73
CA ILE A 131 -15.73 11.43 -6.86
C ILE A 131 -14.86 12.68 -6.71
N ASN A 132 -14.59 13.41 -7.78
CA ASN A 132 -13.80 14.65 -7.71
C ASN A 132 -14.57 15.75 -6.97
N GLU A 133 -15.88 15.86 -7.13
CA GLU A 133 -16.71 16.78 -6.36
C GLU A 133 -16.75 16.41 -4.88
N GLU A 134 -16.87 15.11 -4.56
CA GLU A 134 -16.77 14.64 -3.18
C GLU A 134 -15.36 14.82 -2.63
N LEU A 135 -14.30 14.47 -3.39
CA LEU A 135 -12.91 14.75 -2.99
C LEU A 135 -12.67 16.25 -2.76
N ASN A 136 -13.21 17.10 -3.65
CA ASN A 136 -13.13 18.54 -3.48
C ASN A 136 -13.96 19.05 -2.29
N LYS A 137 -15.09 18.41 -1.96
CA LYS A 137 -15.80 18.68 -0.71
C LYS A 137 -14.97 18.25 0.50
N TYR A 138 -14.26 17.14 0.42
CA TYR A 138 -13.37 16.68 1.49
C TYR A 138 -12.06 17.48 1.52
N ALA A 139 -11.43 17.74 0.40
CA ALA A 139 -10.24 18.60 0.33
C ALA A 139 -10.58 20.04 0.67
N LEU A 140 -11.65 20.63 0.09
CA LEU A 140 -12.14 21.96 0.48
C LEU A 140 -12.71 21.97 1.90
N LYS A 141 -13.30 20.89 2.38
CA LYS A 141 -13.76 20.85 3.78
C LYS A 141 -12.57 20.75 4.73
N THR A 142 -11.56 19.90 4.41
CA THR A 142 -10.34 19.78 5.23
C THR A 142 -9.48 21.04 5.11
N ASP A 143 -9.31 21.58 3.89
CA ASP A 143 -8.55 22.79 3.66
C ASP A 143 -9.36 24.06 4.01
N LEU A 144 -10.69 24.06 3.84
CA LEU A 144 -11.56 25.15 4.28
C LEU A 144 -11.85 25.07 5.78
N ASP A 145 -11.94 23.89 6.35
CA ASP A 145 -12.06 23.72 7.81
C ASP A 145 -10.71 24.05 8.46
N VAL A 146 -9.57 23.72 7.83
CA VAL A 146 -8.25 24.20 8.24
C VAL A 146 -8.09 25.69 7.98
N ILE A 147 -8.47 26.25 6.81
CA ILE A 147 -8.42 27.67 6.51
C ILE A 147 -9.48 28.45 7.32
N LYS A 148 -10.64 27.86 7.56
CA LYS A 148 -11.66 28.43 8.43
C LYS A 148 -11.26 28.33 9.89
N ILE A 149 -10.65 27.23 10.29
CA ILE A 149 -10.00 27.05 11.59
C ILE A 149 -8.88 28.08 11.75
N TYR A 150 -8.02 28.29 10.76
CA TYR A 150 -6.95 29.32 10.80
C TYR A 150 -7.46 30.75 10.57
N GLY A 151 -8.60 30.95 9.89
CA GLY A 151 -9.15 32.26 9.56
C GLY A 151 -10.23 32.77 10.53
N ASP A 152 -11.14 31.90 10.95
CA ASP A 152 -12.29 32.25 11.78
C ASP A 152 -12.11 31.87 13.27
N SER A 153 -11.16 30.99 13.60
CA SER A 153 -10.99 30.46 14.95
C SER A 153 -10.22 31.38 15.91
N ILE A 154 -9.77 32.53 15.43
CA ILE A 154 -9.44 33.63 16.37
C ILE A 154 -10.69 34.12 17.14
N ALA A 155 -11.87 33.59 16.79
CA ALA A 155 -13.16 33.91 17.39
C ALA A 155 -13.99 32.71 17.82
N GLU A 156 -13.58 31.45 17.61
CA GLU A 156 -14.34 30.28 18.04
C GLU A 156 -13.94 29.80 19.43
N ASP A 157 -14.92 29.24 20.11
CA ASP A 157 -14.84 28.72 21.48
C ASP A 157 -13.80 27.56 21.55
N THR A 158 -12.58 27.86 21.96
CA THR A 158 -11.52 26.88 22.21
C THR A 158 -11.62 26.27 23.59
N SER A 159 -12.69 26.60 24.35
CA SER A 159 -12.88 26.09 25.70
C SER A 159 -13.02 24.58 25.75
N MET A 160 -12.67 24.05 26.88
CA MET A 160 -12.93 22.67 27.24
C MET A 160 -14.05 22.62 28.30
N SER A 161 -14.78 21.53 28.36
CA SER A 161 -15.82 21.35 29.38
C SER A 161 -15.69 20.04 30.12
N VAL A 162 -16.05 20.08 31.39
CA VAL A 162 -16.18 18.92 32.25
C VAL A 162 -17.56 18.99 32.91
N ASP A 163 -18.38 17.98 32.71
CA ASP A 163 -19.76 17.91 33.21
C ASP A 163 -20.59 19.17 32.87
N GLY A 164 -20.36 19.75 31.70
CA GLY A 164 -21.04 20.95 31.20
C GLY A 164 -20.51 22.28 31.74
N VAL A 165 -19.53 22.27 32.64
CA VAL A 165 -18.80 23.48 33.08
C VAL A 165 -17.67 23.76 32.14
N LYS A 166 -17.62 25.01 31.60
CA LYS A 166 -16.57 25.44 30.69
C LYS A 166 -15.31 25.92 31.41
N TYR A 167 -14.16 25.67 30.79
CA TYR A 167 -12.85 26.10 31.25
C TYR A 167 -12.10 26.73 30.08
N ASP A 168 -11.39 27.80 30.32
CA ASP A 168 -10.69 28.55 29.27
C ASP A 168 -9.36 27.89 28.87
N THR A 169 -8.80 27.04 29.70
CA THR A 169 -7.54 26.36 29.47
C THR A 169 -7.62 24.85 29.67
N ALA A 170 -6.79 24.11 28.92
CA ALA A 170 -6.66 22.66 29.09
C ALA A 170 -6.24 22.28 30.52
N SER A 171 -5.33 23.03 31.08
CA SER A 171 -4.85 22.82 32.47
C SER A 171 -5.97 22.88 33.49
N GLU A 172 -6.87 23.88 33.39
CA GLU A 172 -8.00 24.03 34.30
C GLU A 172 -9.01 22.88 34.14
N ALA A 173 -9.36 22.54 32.89
CA ALA A 173 -10.28 21.43 32.61
C ALA A 173 -9.70 20.09 33.11
N ILE A 174 -8.41 19.84 32.86
CA ILE A 174 -7.72 18.63 33.33
C ILE A 174 -7.64 18.62 34.86
N ALA A 175 -7.40 19.74 35.51
CA ALA A 175 -7.42 19.81 36.98
C ALA A 175 -8.81 19.47 37.53
N ALA A 176 -9.88 19.98 36.90
CA ALA A 176 -11.25 19.82 37.32
C ALA A 176 -11.83 18.43 37.05
N VAL A 177 -11.42 17.75 35.97
CA VAL A 177 -12.01 16.46 35.64
C VAL A 177 -11.75 15.41 36.72
N PRO A 178 -12.81 14.70 37.19
CA PRO A 178 -12.63 13.62 38.15
C PRO A 178 -11.85 12.44 37.49
N ASN A 179 -11.23 11.63 38.34
CA ASN A 179 -10.55 10.44 37.85
C ASN A 179 -11.46 9.52 37.06
N GLY A 180 -11.17 9.27 35.80
CA GLY A 180 -12.01 8.51 34.86
C GLY A 180 -13.16 9.33 34.23
N GLY A 181 -13.27 10.63 34.50
CA GLY A 181 -14.24 11.53 33.86
C GLY A 181 -13.86 11.90 32.43
N THR A 182 -14.63 12.78 31.81
CA THR A 182 -14.43 13.22 30.43
C THR A 182 -14.22 14.72 30.37
N VAL A 183 -13.16 15.11 29.69
CA VAL A 183 -12.93 16.47 29.18
C VAL A 183 -13.42 16.49 27.74
N LYS A 184 -14.34 17.39 27.42
CA LYS A 184 -14.84 17.56 26.05
C LYS A 184 -14.37 18.88 25.51
N MET A 185 -13.80 18.87 24.32
CA MET A 185 -13.40 20.07 23.58
C MET A 185 -14.62 20.74 22.91
N ALA A 186 -14.58 22.04 22.76
CA ALA A 186 -15.67 22.78 22.11
C ALA A 186 -15.70 22.62 20.59
N GLY A 187 -14.63 22.08 19.98
CA GLY A 187 -14.51 21.89 18.53
C GLY A 187 -13.69 22.96 17.85
N GLY A 188 -12.86 23.69 18.55
CA GLY A 188 -11.95 24.69 18.00
C GLY A 188 -10.51 24.19 17.84
N LEU A 189 -9.63 25.10 17.49
CA LEU A 189 -8.20 24.89 17.39
C LEU A 189 -7.53 25.13 18.75
N GLY A 190 -7.07 24.06 19.40
CA GLY A 190 -6.29 24.13 20.63
C GLY A 190 -4.82 24.42 20.32
N VAL A 191 -4.46 25.67 20.05
CA VAL A 191 -3.09 26.05 19.73
C VAL A 191 -2.33 26.45 21.01
N GLY A 192 -1.14 25.91 21.17
CA GLY A 192 -0.17 26.35 22.19
C GLY A 192 -0.46 25.84 23.60
N GLU A 193 -1.44 24.98 23.81
CA GLU A 193 -1.68 24.32 25.08
C GLU A 193 -1.27 22.85 25.04
N ILE A 194 -0.38 22.48 25.95
CA ILE A 194 0.03 21.09 26.09
C ILE A 194 -0.98 20.34 26.95
N ILE A 195 -1.51 19.25 26.44
CA ILE A 195 -2.34 18.31 27.18
C ILE A 195 -1.42 17.41 28.01
N ASN A 196 -1.14 17.80 29.24
CA ASN A 196 -0.35 17.01 30.17
C ASN A 196 -1.25 16.07 30.97
N VAL A 197 -1.00 14.77 30.86
CA VAL A 197 -1.81 13.71 31.45
C VAL A 197 -1.03 13.02 32.55
N ASP A 198 -1.47 13.21 33.81
CA ASP A 198 -0.89 12.60 35.00
C ASP A 198 -1.90 11.77 35.82
N LYS A 199 -3.12 11.67 35.33
CA LYS A 199 -4.23 10.90 35.92
C LYS A 199 -5.09 10.27 34.83
N LYS A 200 -6.10 9.50 35.24
CA LYS A 200 -7.03 8.86 34.28
C LYS A 200 -8.17 9.80 33.88
N PHE A 201 -8.36 10.01 32.57
CA PHE A 201 -9.56 10.65 32.00
C PHE A 201 -9.70 10.35 30.51
N THR A 202 -10.87 10.67 29.96
CA THR A 202 -11.15 10.66 28.53
C THR A 202 -11.09 12.09 27.99
N LEU A 203 -10.38 12.30 26.88
CA LEU A 203 -10.45 13.53 26.10
C LEU A 203 -11.30 13.26 24.86
N ASP A 204 -12.51 13.84 24.83
CA ASP A 204 -13.38 13.86 23.66
C ASP A 204 -12.99 15.06 22.79
N MET A 205 -12.33 14.79 21.69
CA MET A 205 -11.83 15.83 20.78
C MET A 205 -12.94 16.58 20.07
N ASN A 206 -14.13 15.99 19.87
CA ASN A 206 -15.31 16.66 19.33
C ASN A 206 -15.02 17.51 18.07
N ASN A 207 -14.31 16.95 17.11
CA ASN A 207 -13.80 17.59 15.88
C ASN A 207 -12.76 18.72 16.10
N ALA A 208 -12.21 18.85 17.27
CA ALA A 208 -11.14 19.82 17.51
C ALA A 208 -9.81 19.38 16.90
N VAL A 209 -8.95 20.36 16.65
CA VAL A 209 -7.56 20.17 16.25
C VAL A 209 -6.67 20.57 17.41
N ILE A 210 -5.90 19.65 17.92
CA ILE A 210 -4.88 19.88 18.93
C ILE A 210 -3.54 20.00 18.20
N ILE A 211 -3.01 21.19 18.11
CA ILE A 211 -1.78 21.44 17.36
C ILE A 211 -0.79 22.28 18.18
N ASP A 212 0.46 21.89 18.16
CA ASP A 212 1.56 22.71 18.62
C ASP A 212 2.74 22.57 17.63
N ASN A 213 3.29 23.70 17.23
CA ASN A 213 4.39 23.76 16.27
C ASN A 213 5.77 23.93 16.97
N GLU A 214 5.81 23.94 18.30
CA GLU A 214 7.03 24.12 19.06
C GLU A 214 7.29 22.97 20.03
N LYS A 215 6.24 22.25 20.46
CA LYS A 215 6.33 21.20 21.47
C LYS A 215 5.36 20.07 21.18
N THR A 216 5.56 18.93 21.80
CA THR A 216 4.62 17.81 21.81
C THR A 216 3.29 18.22 22.42
N PRO A 217 2.18 18.27 21.66
CA PRO A 217 0.90 18.76 22.18
C PRO A 217 0.21 17.82 23.16
N VAL A 218 0.45 16.50 23.11
CA VAL A 218 -0.12 15.53 24.03
C VAL A 218 0.98 14.72 24.70
N VAL A 219 1.11 14.87 26.01
CA VAL A 219 2.11 14.18 26.83
C VAL A 219 1.42 13.36 27.91
N VAL A 220 1.50 12.04 27.80
CA VAL A 220 1.00 11.12 28.83
C VAL A 220 2.14 10.72 29.75
N GLY A 221 2.11 11.20 30.97
CA GLY A 221 3.09 10.89 31.98
C GLY A 221 2.95 9.46 32.53
N VAL A 222 3.93 9.00 33.30
CA VAL A 222 3.99 7.63 33.84
C VAL A 222 2.76 7.20 34.65
N ASN A 223 2.07 8.15 35.30
CA ASN A 223 0.85 7.92 36.03
C ASN A 223 -0.42 8.23 35.21
N GLY A 224 -0.26 8.73 33.98
CA GLY A 224 -1.34 9.09 33.09
C GLY A 224 -2.04 7.85 32.52
N ASP A 225 -3.35 7.98 32.34
CA ASP A 225 -4.20 6.98 31.68
C ASP A 225 -5.23 7.75 30.82
N LEU A 226 -4.84 8.04 29.57
CA LEU A 226 -5.62 8.85 28.65
C LEU A 226 -6.41 7.96 27.67
N THR A 227 -7.68 8.25 27.49
CA THR A 227 -8.45 7.80 26.34
C THR A 227 -8.70 8.98 25.42
N LEU A 228 -8.19 8.92 24.19
CA LEU A 228 -8.55 9.85 23.10
C LEU A 228 -9.76 9.32 22.37
N SER A 229 -10.82 10.12 22.25
CA SER A 229 -12.07 9.76 21.60
C SER A 229 -12.62 10.91 20.76
N GLY A 230 -13.66 10.60 19.98
CA GLY A 230 -14.30 11.55 19.07
C GLY A 230 -13.49 11.79 17.81
N ASP A 231 -14.13 12.44 16.85
CA ASP A 231 -13.48 12.91 15.63
C ASP A 231 -12.69 14.19 15.96
N GLY A 232 -11.49 14.27 15.47
CA GLY A 232 -10.57 15.37 15.72
C GLY A 232 -9.17 15.00 15.31
N SER A 233 -8.21 15.86 15.53
CA SER A 233 -6.81 15.56 15.18
C SER A 233 -5.84 16.03 16.26
N VAL A 234 -4.71 15.32 16.32
CA VAL A 234 -3.53 15.73 17.07
C VAL A 234 -2.38 15.88 16.09
N GLU A 235 -1.76 17.05 16.07
CA GLU A 235 -0.74 17.40 15.10
C GLU A 235 0.46 18.11 15.74
N CYS A 236 1.66 17.73 15.33
CA CYS A 236 2.89 18.46 15.66
C CYS A 236 3.80 18.53 14.44
N ASN A 237 4.23 19.73 14.08
CA ASN A 237 5.07 19.98 12.91
C ASN A 237 6.55 20.24 13.29
N LYS A 238 6.85 20.23 14.58
CA LYS A 238 8.21 20.45 15.06
C LYS A 238 9.10 19.24 14.79
N ASN A 239 10.24 19.49 14.19
CA ASN A 239 11.27 18.44 14.09
C ASN A 239 11.81 18.11 15.47
N GLY A 240 11.87 16.82 15.79
CA GLY A 240 12.31 16.33 17.11
C GLY A 240 11.20 16.18 18.16
N GLU A 241 9.97 16.60 17.84
CA GLU A 241 8.82 16.50 18.75
C GLU A 241 7.71 15.64 18.11
N PRO A 242 7.19 14.61 18.78
CA PRO A 242 6.04 13.85 18.28
C PRO A 242 4.73 14.61 18.53
N ALA A 243 3.65 14.24 17.83
CA ALA A 243 2.32 14.71 18.18
C ALA A 243 1.82 14.12 19.51
N ILE A 244 2.23 12.90 19.83
CA ILE A 244 1.92 12.24 21.10
C ILE A 244 3.17 11.60 21.67
N SER A 245 3.46 11.88 22.94
CA SER A 245 4.48 11.18 23.74
C SER A 245 3.78 10.43 24.89
N ASN A 246 3.93 9.11 24.93
CA ASN A 246 3.31 8.27 25.96
C ASN A 246 4.34 7.56 26.81
N ASN A 247 4.31 7.85 28.12
CA ASN A 247 5.07 7.13 29.16
C ASN A 247 4.15 6.37 30.13
N GLY A 248 2.84 6.51 29.98
CA GLY A 248 1.81 5.90 30.81
C GLY A 248 0.92 4.93 30.05
N LYS A 249 -0.39 5.13 30.14
CA LYS A 249 -1.39 4.38 29.40
C LYS A 249 -2.14 5.30 28.46
N LEU A 250 -2.24 4.90 27.20
CA LEU A 250 -2.96 5.62 26.17
C LEU A 250 -3.88 4.68 25.41
N THR A 251 -5.15 5.01 25.31
CA THR A 251 -6.09 4.36 24.41
C THR A 251 -6.54 5.35 23.35
N ILE A 252 -6.44 4.98 22.07
CA ILE A 252 -6.93 5.79 20.94
C ILE A 252 -8.11 5.05 20.34
N GLU A 253 -9.31 5.60 20.56
CA GLU A 253 -10.55 5.04 20.02
C GLU A 253 -10.76 5.49 18.57
N ASN A 254 -10.48 6.76 18.27
CA ASN A 254 -10.64 7.37 16.96
C ASN A 254 -9.80 8.67 16.86
N GLY A 255 -9.92 9.35 15.71
CA GLY A 255 -9.24 10.61 15.42
C GLY A 255 -8.05 10.48 14.47
N ASN A 256 -7.50 11.61 14.09
CA ASN A 256 -6.35 11.68 13.19
C ASN A 256 -5.10 12.07 13.98
N ILE A 257 -4.10 11.22 13.95
CA ILE A 257 -2.81 11.50 14.55
C ILE A 257 -1.84 11.74 13.40
N THR A 258 -1.44 12.99 13.23
CA THR A 258 -0.77 13.40 12.01
C THR A 258 0.44 14.29 12.28
N ARG A 259 1.26 14.38 11.27
CA ARG A 259 2.41 15.27 11.21
C ARG A 259 2.37 15.93 9.85
N ALA A 260 2.39 17.25 9.80
CA ALA A 260 2.41 17.95 8.53
C ALA A 260 3.71 17.70 7.77
N VAL A 261 3.59 17.83 6.46
CA VAL A 261 4.76 17.87 5.60
C VAL A 261 5.57 19.05 5.98
N ASP A 262 6.77 18.80 6.38
CA ASP A 262 7.70 19.83 6.36
C ASP A 262 8.88 19.56 5.50
N GLU A 263 9.50 20.64 5.21
CA GLU A 263 10.72 20.76 4.46
C GLU A 263 11.66 19.58 4.71
N LYS A 264 12.44 19.26 3.74
CA LYS A 264 13.46 18.22 3.74
C LYS A 264 14.13 18.05 5.11
N GLY A 265 13.87 16.95 5.78
CA GLY A 265 14.59 16.53 6.97
C GLY A 265 13.77 16.35 8.25
N ASN A 266 12.46 16.55 8.22
CA ASN A 266 11.65 16.13 9.35
C ASN A 266 11.46 14.63 9.33
N THR A 267 12.32 13.91 10.04
CA THR A 267 12.31 12.45 10.12
C THR A 267 11.78 11.92 11.44
N TYR A 268 11.23 12.81 12.29
CA TYR A 268 10.80 12.43 13.62
C TYR A 268 9.48 11.68 13.60
N TYR A 269 9.18 11.01 14.70
CA TYR A 269 7.97 10.18 14.84
C TYR A 269 6.71 11.03 14.97
N THR A 270 5.58 10.50 14.54
CA THR A 270 4.24 11.07 14.83
C THR A 270 3.84 10.74 16.26
N MET A 271 4.14 9.51 16.73
CA MET A 271 3.91 9.08 18.10
C MET A 271 5.13 8.34 18.63
N VAL A 272 5.49 8.60 19.90
CA VAL A 272 6.50 7.86 20.65
C VAL A 272 5.83 7.17 21.83
N ASN A 273 6.04 5.88 21.97
CA ASN A 273 5.51 5.06 23.06
C ASN A 273 6.61 4.41 23.89
N HIS A 274 6.72 4.83 25.15
CA HIS A 274 7.53 4.20 26.18
C HIS A 274 6.67 3.57 27.29
N GLY A 275 5.35 3.56 27.12
CA GLY A 275 4.38 2.99 28.05
C GLY A 275 3.52 1.93 27.41
N ASN A 276 2.23 1.99 27.64
CA ASN A 276 1.26 1.05 27.12
C ASN A 276 0.25 1.78 26.21
N VAL A 277 0.14 1.36 24.95
CA VAL A 277 -0.78 1.95 23.98
C VAL A 277 -1.74 0.90 23.43
N ILE A 278 -3.02 1.25 23.35
CA ILE A 278 -4.06 0.51 22.65
C ILE A 278 -4.64 1.41 21.56
N ILE A 279 -4.61 0.97 20.31
CA ILE A 279 -5.21 1.66 19.18
C ILE A 279 -6.40 0.84 18.70
N ASN A 280 -7.61 1.35 18.91
CA ASN A 280 -8.85 0.71 18.46
C ASN A 280 -9.32 1.22 17.09
N GLY A 281 -8.92 2.43 16.70
CA GLY A 281 -9.30 3.05 15.44
C GLY A 281 -8.45 4.29 15.13
N GLY A 282 -8.96 5.12 14.21
CA GLY A 282 -8.32 6.36 13.79
C GLY A 282 -7.41 6.23 12.59
N ILE A 283 -6.88 7.37 12.16
CA ILE A 283 -5.97 7.48 11.02
C ILE A 283 -4.64 8.03 11.53
N PHE A 284 -3.58 7.31 11.26
CA PHE A 284 -2.21 7.71 11.52
C PHE A 284 -1.54 8.05 10.21
N GLN A 285 -1.09 9.26 10.06
CA GLN A 285 -0.49 9.72 8.82
C GLN A 285 0.80 10.51 9.08
N ALA A 286 1.81 10.20 8.30
CA ALA A 286 3.05 10.96 8.27
C ALA A 286 3.44 11.26 6.83
N PRO A 287 4.24 12.32 6.57
CA PRO A 287 4.81 12.57 5.27
C PRO A 287 5.64 11.39 4.76
N ARG A 288 5.69 11.24 3.45
CA ARG A 288 6.42 10.14 2.79
C ARG A 288 7.90 10.07 3.19
N GLU A 289 8.48 11.20 3.47
CA GLU A 289 9.89 11.37 3.81
C GLU A 289 10.20 11.04 5.28
N VAL A 290 9.20 10.91 6.11
CA VAL A 290 9.37 10.53 7.52
C VAL A 290 9.79 9.07 7.61
N SER A 291 10.87 8.82 8.32
CA SER A 291 11.46 7.47 8.39
C SER A 291 10.59 6.48 9.17
N SER A 292 9.88 6.94 10.19
CA SER A 292 9.03 6.09 11.02
C SER A 292 7.87 6.91 11.57
N MET A 293 6.67 6.36 11.60
CA MET A 293 5.50 7.06 12.08
C MET A 293 5.28 6.82 13.58
N ILE A 294 5.26 5.57 13.99
CA ILE A 294 5.13 5.20 15.40
C ILE A 294 6.42 4.54 15.87
N GLU A 295 7.04 5.12 16.89
CA GLU A 295 8.09 4.48 17.67
C GLU A 295 7.45 3.79 18.87
N ASN A 296 7.57 2.47 18.94
CA ASN A 296 7.20 1.67 20.10
C ASN A 296 8.46 1.05 20.69
N GLY A 297 8.91 1.55 21.81
CA GLY A 297 10.17 1.15 22.41
C GLY A 297 11.20 2.25 22.42
N TYR A 298 12.46 1.86 22.40
CA TYR A 298 13.60 2.75 22.51
C TYR A 298 14.55 2.49 21.35
N TRP A 299 15.02 3.55 20.69
CA TRP A 299 15.92 3.37 19.54
C TRP A 299 17.33 2.89 19.95
N ASP A 300 17.70 3.06 21.19
CA ASP A 300 18.97 2.61 21.75
C ASP A 300 18.84 2.35 23.25
N TYR A 301 18.18 1.29 23.63
CA TYR A 301 17.91 0.91 25.01
C TYR A 301 19.20 0.71 25.84
N ASN A 302 20.21 0.10 25.23
CA ASN A 302 21.42 -0.29 25.95
C ASN A 302 22.39 0.86 26.19
N SER A 303 22.31 1.95 25.42
CA SER A 303 23.21 3.09 25.60
C SER A 303 22.96 3.88 26.88
N GLY A 304 21.74 3.74 27.45
CA GLY A 304 21.29 4.59 28.56
C GLY A 304 21.23 6.08 28.18
N ASN A 305 21.19 6.35 26.87
CA ASN A 305 21.18 7.69 26.31
C ASN A 305 19.84 8.36 26.60
N ALA A 306 19.84 9.56 27.12
CA ALA A 306 18.63 10.34 27.37
C ALA A 306 17.86 10.64 26.09
N GLU A 307 18.53 10.73 24.94
CA GLU A 307 17.90 10.91 23.61
C GLU A 307 17.11 9.68 23.16
N SER A 308 17.45 8.48 23.64
CA SER A 308 16.67 7.26 23.40
C SER A 308 15.38 7.22 24.20
N GLY A 309 15.16 8.18 25.09
CA GLY A 309 14.04 8.18 26.04
C GLY A 309 14.18 7.17 27.16
N TYR A 310 15.27 6.39 27.17
CA TYR A 310 15.54 5.41 28.22
C TYR A 310 16.45 5.99 29.30
N MET A 311 15.91 6.03 30.50
CA MET A 311 16.68 6.31 31.72
C MET A 311 16.71 5.04 32.54
N ALA A 312 17.85 4.44 32.69
CA ALA A 312 18.04 3.25 33.52
C ALA A 312 17.40 3.45 34.89
N GLY A 313 16.41 2.64 35.23
CA GLY A 313 15.72 2.68 36.53
C GLY A 313 14.44 3.55 36.56
N VAL A 314 14.08 4.26 35.52
CA VAL A 314 12.84 5.11 35.51
C VAL A 314 11.62 4.35 35.09
N ASN A 315 11.72 3.38 34.17
CA ASN A 315 10.63 2.51 33.79
C ASN A 315 11.09 1.06 33.76
N ALA A 316 10.73 0.30 34.78
CA ALA A 316 10.90 -1.16 34.80
C ALA A 316 9.93 -1.88 33.87
N GLN A 317 9.10 -1.15 33.12
CA GLN A 317 8.05 -1.70 32.27
C GLN A 317 8.46 -1.60 30.80
N TYR A 318 8.39 -2.72 30.10
CA TYR A 318 8.61 -2.76 28.66
C TYR A 318 7.43 -2.09 27.93
N PRO A 319 7.69 -1.22 26.95
CA PRO A 319 6.63 -0.63 26.13
C PRO A 319 5.81 -1.68 25.41
N GLU A 320 4.50 -1.50 25.41
CA GLU A 320 3.58 -2.39 24.72
C GLU A 320 2.66 -1.57 23.79
N LEU A 321 2.50 -2.04 22.56
CA LEU A 321 1.56 -1.49 21.60
C LEU A 321 0.61 -2.59 21.12
N THR A 322 -0.69 -2.39 21.31
CA THR A 322 -1.74 -3.24 20.78
C THR A 322 -2.55 -2.47 19.75
N VAL A 323 -2.65 -3.01 18.53
CA VAL A 323 -3.43 -2.42 17.44
C VAL A 323 -4.63 -3.34 17.15
N ASN A 324 -5.82 -2.86 17.47
CA ASN A 324 -7.09 -3.54 17.20
C ASN A 324 -7.76 -3.06 15.91
N GLY A 325 -7.34 -1.91 15.37
CA GLY A 325 -7.88 -1.30 14.16
C GLY A 325 -7.10 -0.05 13.76
N GLY A 326 -7.68 0.74 12.86
CA GLY A 326 -7.08 1.97 12.36
C GLY A 326 -6.38 1.83 11.02
N THR A 327 -6.01 2.97 10.44
CA THR A 327 -5.33 3.08 9.16
C THR A 327 -4.00 3.81 9.34
N PHE A 328 -2.91 3.22 8.85
CA PHE A 328 -1.55 3.70 9.05
C PHE A 328 -0.92 4.00 7.69
N ILE A 329 -0.66 5.27 7.41
CA ILE A 329 -0.22 5.73 6.08
C ILE A 329 1.17 6.36 6.18
N ASN A 330 2.19 5.56 5.84
CA ASN A 330 3.56 6.03 5.73
C ASN A 330 4.30 5.20 4.67
N SER A 331 5.09 5.84 3.85
CA SER A 331 5.82 5.15 2.78
C SER A 331 7.06 4.39 3.27
N PHE A 332 7.54 4.63 4.48
CA PHE A 332 8.72 3.95 5.01
C PHE A 332 8.32 2.98 6.14
N TYR A 333 8.41 3.35 7.41
CA TYR A 333 7.96 2.51 8.52
C TYR A 333 6.67 3.05 9.13
N THR A 334 5.58 2.28 9.07
CA THR A 334 4.33 2.62 9.77
C THR A 334 4.47 2.45 11.28
N ILE A 335 5.08 1.35 11.69
CA ILE A 335 5.41 1.08 13.09
C ILE A 335 6.85 0.60 13.14
N LYS A 336 7.62 1.18 14.04
CA LYS A 336 8.93 0.71 14.45
C LYS A 336 8.78 0.14 15.86
N ASN A 337 8.71 -1.18 15.95
CA ASN A 337 8.73 -1.91 17.21
C ASN A 337 10.19 -2.15 17.58
N ASP A 338 10.75 -1.21 18.32
CA ASP A 338 12.16 -1.11 18.58
C ASP A 338 12.56 -1.72 19.94
N ASP A 339 13.74 -1.38 20.43
CA ASP A 339 14.32 -2.03 21.60
C ASP A 339 13.37 -2.08 22.80
N ALA A 340 13.42 -3.18 23.51
CA ALA A 340 12.69 -3.49 24.74
C ALA A 340 11.15 -3.50 24.60
N SER A 341 10.60 -3.58 23.41
CA SER A 341 9.17 -3.43 23.18
C SER A 341 8.46 -4.70 22.73
N LYS A 342 7.12 -4.69 22.90
CA LYS A 342 6.22 -5.72 22.37
C LYS A 342 5.13 -5.09 21.50
N LEU A 343 4.80 -5.76 20.40
CA LEU A 343 3.77 -5.35 19.46
C LEU A 343 2.75 -6.47 19.23
N THR A 344 1.47 -6.17 19.40
CA THR A 344 0.38 -7.07 19.02
C THR A 344 -0.51 -6.37 18.01
N ILE A 345 -0.71 -6.98 16.83
CA ILE A 345 -1.61 -6.50 15.80
C ILE A 345 -2.77 -7.48 15.64
N ASN A 346 -3.95 -7.06 16.05
CA ASN A 346 -5.18 -7.84 15.89
C ASN A 346 -5.88 -7.53 14.58
N ASN A 347 -5.84 -6.27 14.13
CA ASN A 347 -6.41 -5.79 12.87
C ASN A 347 -5.82 -4.42 12.50
N GLY A 348 -6.17 -3.88 11.33
CA GLY A 348 -5.75 -2.56 10.83
C GLY A 348 -5.31 -2.61 9.37
N MET A 349 -5.17 -1.42 8.77
CA MET A 349 -4.70 -1.22 7.39
C MET A 349 -3.34 -0.53 7.45
N PHE A 350 -2.31 -1.18 6.93
CA PHE A 350 -0.93 -0.69 6.99
C PHE A 350 -0.39 -0.44 5.58
N TYR A 351 -0.18 0.81 5.24
CA TYR A 351 0.41 1.24 3.97
C TYR A 351 1.88 1.61 4.18
N GLY A 352 2.73 0.60 4.27
CA GLY A 352 4.16 0.73 4.50
C GLY A 352 4.71 -0.45 5.30
N THR A 353 6.00 -0.38 5.63
CA THR A 353 6.72 -1.45 6.32
C THR A 353 6.52 -1.37 7.83
N ILE A 354 6.38 -2.51 8.48
CA ILE A 354 6.59 -2.63 9.92
C ILE A 354 8.02 -3.10 10.16
N LEU A 355 8.78 -2.32 10.92
CA LEU A 355 10.10 -2.73 11.42
C LEU A 355 9.94 -3.36 12.80
N HIS A 356 10.51 -4.53 12.99
CA HIS A 356 10.56 -5.19 14.29
C HIS A 356 12.00 -5.51 14.68
N ASN A 357 12.41 -4.91 15.78
CA ASN A 357 13.71 -5.07 16.43
C ASN A 357 13.57 -5.26 17.95
N GLY A 358 12.36 -5.44 18.45
CA GLY A 358 12.06 -5.53 19.88
C GLY A 358 12.03 -6.97 20.41
N ILE A 359 11.31 -7.16 21.49
CA ILE A 359 11.22 -8.45 22.20
C ILE A 359 10.32 -9.41 21.41
N GLU A 360 9.10 -8.99 21.11
CA GLU A 360 8.09 -9.83 20.49
C GLU A 360 7.16 -9.03 19.58
N MET A 361 6.77 -9.65 18.46
CA MET A 361 5.70 -9.18 17.59
C MET A 361 4.72 -10.31 17.32
N ILE A 362 3.43 -10.08 17.56
CA ILE A 362 2.33 -11.01 17.28
C ILE A 362 1.39 -10.35 16.28
N ILE A 363 1.14 -11.02 15.14
CA ILE A 363 0.18 -10.57 14.13
C ILE A 363 -0.96 -11.59 14.06
N ASN A 364 -2.14 -11.19 14.52
CA ASN A 364 -3.35 -12.01 14.49
C ASN A 364 -4.21 -11.73 13.25
N GLY A 365 -4.10 -10.54 12.66
CA GLY A 365 -4.88 -10.10 11.52
C GLY A 365 -4.35 -8.78 10.96
N GLY A 366 -5.15 -8.12 10.14
CA GLY A 366 -4.80 -6.88 9.47
C GLY A 366 -4.44 -7.04 7.99
N HIS A 367 -4.32 -5.93 7.30
CA HIS A 367 -3.93 -5.86 5.90
C HIS A 367 -2.66 -5.02 5.75
N PHE A 368 -1.62 -5.63 5.24
CA PHE A 368 -0.28 -5.07 5.10
C PHE A 368 0.05 -4.95 3.62
N THR A 369 0.09 -3.73 3.13
CA THR A 369 0.39 -3.46 1.72
C THR A 369 1.56 -2.49 1.59
N THR A 370 2.40 -2.71 0.58
CA THR A 370 3.54 -1.86 0.29
C THR A 370 3.55 -1.45 -1.16
N THR A 371 4.18 -0.32 -1.44
CA THR A 371 4.41 0.18 -2.79
C THR A 371 5.90 0.08 -3.14
N ASP A 372 6.20 0.11 -4.44
CA ASP A 372 7.56 0.34 -4.97
C ASP A 372 8.65 -0.63 -4.50
N GLY A 373 8.26 -1.89 -4.22
CA GLY A 373 9.23 -2.95 -3.92
C GLY A 373 9.76 -2.96 -2.48
N PHE A 374 9.09 -2.29 -1.55
CA PHE A 374 9.35 -2.44 -0.12
C PHE A 374 8.87 -3.80 0.41
N TYR A 375 9.00 -4.00 1.70
CA TYR A 375 8.65 -5.24 2.39
C TYR A 375 7.54 -4.95 3.40
N PRO A 376 6.47 -5.75 3.50
CA PRO A 376 5.49 -5.62 4.57
C PRO A 376 6.11 -5.68 5.96
N LEU A 377 7.04 -6.61 6.14
CA LEU A 377 7.76 -6.80 7.41
C LEU A 377 9.27 -6.72 7.19
N SER A 378 9.94 -5.92 8.00
CA SER A 378 11.40 -5.90 8.14
C SER A 378 11.75 -6.31 9.57
N ILE A 379 12.32 -7.49 9.73
CA ILE A 379 12.65 -8.05 11.04
C ILE A 379 14.16 -8.01 11.21
N ARG A 380 14.58 -7.50 12.36
CA ARG A 380 15.95 -7.23 12.64
C ARG A 380 16.33 -7.92 13.96
N ASN A 381 16.95 -9.09 13.86
CA ASN A 381 17.48 -9.78 15.01
C ASN A 381 18.97 -9.43 15.16
N LEU A 382 19.25 -8.55 16.10
CA LEU A 382 20.62 -8.17 16.46
C LEU A 382 21.24 -9.20 17.42
N SER A 383 22.56 -9.06 17.69
CA SER A 383 23.22 -9.92 18.67
C SER A 383 22.87 -9.57 20.13
N ASP A 384 21.72 -9.03 20.37
CA ASP A 384 21.25 -8.57 21.66
C ASP A 384 20.25 -9.58 22.26
N ASP A 385 20.52 -10.06 23.47
CA ASP A 385 19.65 -11.02 24.15
C ASP A 385 18.34 -10.38 24.67
N LEU A 386 18.31 -9.05 24.81
CA LEU A 386 17.12 -8.31 25.20
C LEU A 386 16.10 -8.23 24.05
N ASN A 387 16.59 -8.21 22.82
CA ASN A 387 15.76 -7.99 21.62
C ASN A 387 15.82 -9.22 20.69
N PRO A 388 15.20 -10.35 21.06
CA PRO A 388 15.25 -11.57 20.25
C PRO A 388 14.45 -11.45 18.95
N ALA A 389 13.69 -10.38 18.76
CA ALA A 389 12.82 -10.12 17.61
C ALA A 389 11.87 -11.30 17.29
N LYS A 390 11.42 -11.99 18.31
CA LYS A 390 10.50 -13.12 18.16
C LYS A 390 9.22 -12.70 17.44
N THR A 391 8.83 -13.43 16.41
CA THR A 391 7.68 -13.08 15.57
C THR A 391 6.72 -14.24 15.42
N VAL A 392 5.43 -14.02 15.67
CA VAL A 392 4.36 -15.00 15.43
C VAL A 392 3.31 -14.38 14.52
N ILE A 393 3.04 -15.02 13.39
CA ILE A 393 2.01 -14.59 12.44
C ILE A 393 0.90 -15.65 12.43
N ASN A 394 -0.23 -15.31 13.03
CA ASN A 394 -1.42 -16.17 13.11
C ASN A 394 -2.42 -15.88 11.97
N GLY A 395 -2.33 -14.73 11.32
CA GLY A 395 -3.25 -14.32 10.26
C GLY A 395 -2.81 -13.02 9.57
N GLY A 396 -3.70 -12.44 8.79
CA GLY A 396 -3.48 -11.21 8.04
C GLY A 396 -3.34 -11.43 6.53
N ILE A 397 -3.42 -10.34 5.79
CA ILE A 397 -3.23 -10.28 4.34
C ILE A 397 -1.98 -9.46 4.08
N PHE A 398 -1.04 -10.02 3.33
CA PHE A 398 0.23 -9.39 2.99
C PHE A 398 0.34 -9.30 1.47
N ASP A 399 0.18 -8.11 0.93
CA ASP A 399 0.15 -7.88 -0.51
C ASP A 399 0.91 -6.62 -0.95
N GLY A 400 0.57 -6.14 -2.16
CA GLY A 400 1.25 -5.00 -2.77
C GLY A 400 2.46 -5.41 -3.61
N ASN A 401 3.18 -4.40 -4.08
CA ASN A 401 4.37 -4.59 -4.91
C ASN A 401 5.60 -4.79 -4.02
N CYS A 402 5.79 -5.99 -3.50
CA CYS A 402 6.90 -6.32 -2.60
C CYS A 402 7.89 -7.32 -3.21
N LYS A 403 9.14 -7.30 -2.75
CA LYS A 403 10.19 -8.24 -3.18
C LYS A 403 10.18 -9.54 -2.38
N THR A 404 9.79 -9.46 -1.14
CA THR A 404 9.57 -10.57 -0.20
C THR A 404 8.62 -10.09 0.88
N ILE A 405 7.95 -11.01 1.56
CA ILE A 405 7.05 -10.66 2.66
C ILE A 405 7.85 -10.24 3.89
N ILE A 406 8.89 -10.98 4.21
CA ILE A 406 9.74 -10.79 5.39
C ILE A 406 11.17 -10.52 4.92
N LYS A 407 11.70 -9.37 5.32
CA LYS A 407 13.11 -9.04 5.12
C LYS A 407 13.88 -9.28 6.41
N ASN A 408 14.85 -10.19 6.36
CA ASN A 408 15.88 -10.25 7.40
C ASN A 408 16.86 -9.08 7.21
N SER A 409 16.94 -8.22 8.20
CA SER A 409 17.88 -7.08 8.23
C SER A 409 18.83 -7.12 9.44
N GLY A 410 18.88 -8.24 10.15
CA GLY A 410 19.71 -8.47 11.32
C GLY A 410 20.89 -9.41 11.08
N GLU A 411 21.61 -9.71 12.14
CA GLU A 411 22.84 -10.50 12.15
C GLU A 411 22.60 -11.99 12.47
N LYS A 412 21.53 -12.28 13.20
CA LYS A 412 21.16 -13.64 13.63
C LYS A 412 20.03 -14.22 12.76
N GLU A 413 19.81 -15.53 12.88
CA GLU A 413 18.61 -16.16 12.36
C GLU A 413 17.37 -15.59 13.04
N LEU A 414 16.29 -15.48 12.25
CA LEU A 414 15.02 -14.95 12.73
C LEU A 414 14.21 -16.07 13.41
N ASP A 415 13.72 -15.81 14.62
CA ASP A 415 12.71 -16.65 15.29
C ASP A 415 11.32 -16.25 14.82
N ILE A 416 10.87 -16.87 13.73
CA ILE A 416 9.57 -16.59 13.11
C ILE A 416 8.74 -17.86 13.04
N GLN A 417 7.47 -17.75 13.42
CA GLN A 417 6.48 -18.80 13.29
C GLN A 417 5.24 -18.29 12.54
N VAL A 418 5.12 -18.66 11.27
CA VAL A 418 3.93 -18.38 10.48
C VAL A 418 2.95 -19.54 10.61
N LYS A 419 1.80 -19.26 11.23
CA LYS A 419 0.71 -20.22 11.52
C LYS A 419 -0.55 -19.93 10.73
N GLY A 420 -0.61 -18.81 10.01
CA GLY A 420 -1.76 -18.40 9.21
C GLY A 420 -1.45 -17.18 8.36
N GLY A 421 -2.42 -16.78 7.54
CA GLY A 421 -2.35 -15.60 6.70
C GLY A 421 -2.37 -15.91 5.21
N LYS A 422 -2.53 -14.83 4.43
CA LYS A 422 -2.56 -14.83 2.97
C LYS A 422 -1.44 -13.93 2.46
N PHE A 423 -0.60 -14.45 1.59
CA PHE A 423 0.62 -13.78 1.15
C PHE A 423 0.67 -13.73 -0.37
N ILE A 424 0.93 -12.56 -0.94
CA ILE A 424 1.06 -12.40 -2.41
C ILE A 424 2.30 -13.13 -2.96
N LEU A 425 3.32 -13.29 -2.14
CA LEU A 425 4.54 -14.07 -2.43
C LEU A 425 4.65 -15.25 -1.45
N PRO A 426 5.34 -16.34 -1.82
CA PRO A 426 5.53 -17.45 -0.89
C PRO A 426 6.36 -17.01 0.33
N VAL A 427 5.95 -17.45 1.49
CA VAL A 427 6.75 -17.37 2.72
C VAL A 427 7.86 -18.41 2.65
N GLU A 428 9.05 -18.04 3.06
CA GLU A 428 10.17 -18.97 3.12
C GLU A 428 9.84 -20.16 4.06
N SER A 429 10.13 -21.37 3.61
CA SER A 429 9.69 -22.60 4.30
C SER A 429 10.19 -22.72 5.75
N GLN A 430 11.33 -22.11 6.04
CA GLN A 430 11.91 -22.08 7.39
C GLN A 430 11.08 -21.26 8.39
N TYR A 431 10.24 -20.33 7.91
CA TYR A 431 9.37 -19.52 8.77
C TYR A 431 7.98 -20.15 8.97
N ILE A 432 7.63 -21.16 8.19
CA ILE A 432 6.36 -21.86 8.37
C ILE A 432 6.45 -22.77 9.60
N ALA A 433 5.55 -22.55 10.56
CA ALA A 433 5.56 -23.27 11.81
C ALA A 433 5.39 -24.78 11.60
N GLU A 434 5.97 -25.58 12.48
CA GLU A 434 5.79 -27.03 12.47
C GLU A 434 4.30 -27.40 12.52
N GLY A 435 3.88 -28.34 11.68
CA GLY A 435 2.47 -28.72 11.54
C GLY A 435 1.64 -27.81 10.64
N TYR A 436 2.27 -26.83 9.97
CA TYR A 436 1.61 -25.96 9.00
C TYR A 436 2.18 -26.14 7.59
N GLU A 437 1.42 -25.75 6.59
CA GLU A 437 1.82 -25.78 5.18
C GLU A 437 1.31 -24.52 4.47
N GLN A 438 1.92 -24.16 3.35
CA GLN A 438 1.39 -23.11 2.47
C GLN A 438 0.93 -23.71 1.15
N LYS A 439 -0.18 -23.19 0.63
CA LYS A 439 -0.75 -23.56 -0.67
C LYS A 439 -1.15 -22.32 -1.44
N LEU A 440 -0.97 -22.34 -2.76
CA LEU A 440 -1.46 -21.25 -3.63
C LEU A 440 -2.97 -21.43 -3.83
N VAL A 441 -3.75 -20.45 -3.36
CA VAL A 441 -5.22 -20.43 -3.42
C VAL A 441 -5.65 -19.04 -3.87
N ASN A 442 -6.37 -18.94 -4.99
CA ASN A 442 -6.90 -17.66 -5.50
C ASN A 442 -5.87 -16.52 -5.59
N GLY A 443 -4.64 -16.84 -6.01
CA GLY A 443 -3.57 -15.88 -6.18
C GLY A 443 -2.77 -15.52 -4.92
N TYR A 444 -3.11 -16.10 -3.78
CA TYR A 444 -2.35 -15.96 -2.52
C TYR A 444 -1.77 -17.29 -2.07
N TYR A 445 -0.61 -17.23 -1.48
CA TYR A 445 -0.06 -18.35 -0.69
C TYR A 445 -0.72 -18.32 0.70
N GLU A 446 -1.64 -19.23 0.95
CA GLU A 446 -2.32 -19.35 2.24
C GLU A 446 -1.59 -20.33 3.14
N VAL A 447 -1.26 -19.90 4.35
CA VAL A 447 -0.68 -20.78 5.39
C VAL A 447 -1.80 -21.31 6.26
N THR A 448 -1.87 -22.64 6.37
CA THR A 448 -2.88 -23.33 7.16
C THR A 448 -2.29 -24.53 7.89
N LYS A 449 -2.98 -25.00 8.93
CA LYS A 449 -2.60 -26.22 9.63
C LYS A 449 -2.72 -27.43 8.68
N LYS A 450 -1.73 -28.30 8.69
CA LYS A 450 -1.79 -29.57 7.97
C LYS A 450 -2.97 -30.42 8.44
N ALA A 451 -3.66 -31.07 7.49
CA ALA A 451 -4.78 -31.95 7.78
C ALA A 451 -4.36 -33.18 8.61
#